data_8649646508b9a9f18fd9e05a61caa0e9
#
_entry.id   8649646508b9a9f18fd9e05a61caa0e9
#
_cell.length_a   1.000
_cell.length_b   1.000
_cell.length_c   1.000
_cell.angle_alpha   90.00
_cell.angle_beta   90.00
_cell.angle_gamma   90.00
#
_symmetry.space_group_name_H-M   'P 1'
#
loop_
_entity.id
_entity.type
_entity.pdbx_description
1 polymer ?
#
loop_
_entity_poly.entity_id
_entity_poly.type
_entity_poly.pdbx_seq_one_letter_code
_entity_poly.pdbx_strand_id
1 'polypeptide(L)'
;MEIVKIFPVHIREALANDTWKAGLEEIRVRVGSPLEFIYGGESRYLPEHKGVCILPSACGYECGYRMTPEDLREMLNYISDYSLYAYSEEVKEGYLTIEGGHRIGMAGQVVKKDGKVTGLSHITFLNVRIAHEKRGCEIGRASCRERVL
;
A
#
# COMPACT_ATOMS: atom_id res chain seq x y z
N MET A 1 9.64 6.12 -8.24
CA MET A 1 8.84 4.92 -8.55
C MET A 1 7.35 5.23 -8.45
N GLU A 2 6.57 4.75 -9.37
CA GLU A 2 5.13 4.91 -9.30
C GLU A 2 4.53 3.84 -8.38
N ILE A 3 3.65 4.28 -7.49
CA ILE A 3 3.05 3.38 -6.50
C ILE A 3 2.27 2.22 -7.14
N VAL A 4 1.76 2.40 -8.34
CA VAL A 4 1.02 1.36 -9.05
C VAL A 4 1.86 0.11 -9.29
N LYS A 5 3.18 0.24 -9.32
CA LYS A 5 4.08 -0.89 -9.60
C LYS A 5 4.14 -1.94 -8.49
N ILE A 6 3.61 -1.63 -7.31
CA ILE A 6 3.55 -2.63 -6.25
C ILE A 6 2.40 -3.62 -6.44
N PHE A 7 1.46 -3.33 -7.34
CA PHE A 7 0.29 -4.18 -7.55
C PHE A 7 0.53 -5.25 -8.63
N PRO A 8 -0.19 -6.38 -8.56
CA PRO A 8 -0.20 -7.36 -9.63
C PRO A 8 -0.66 -6.76 -10.96
N VAL A 9 -0.25 -7.38 -12.06
CA VAL A 9 -0.50 -6.85 -13.41
C VAL A 9 -1.98 -6.57 -13.66
N HIS A 10 -2.86 -7.49 -13.28
CA HIS A 10 -4.29 -7.31 -13.53
C HIS A 10 -4.87 -6.11 -12.77
N ILE A 11 -4.31 -5.80 -11.60
CA ILE A 11 -4.73 -4.62 -10.84
C ILE A 11 -4.12 -3.36 -11.46
N ARG A 12 -2.86 -3.42 -11.92
CA ARG A 12 -2.23 -2.30 -12.62
C ARG A 12 -3.03 -1.90 -13.85
N GLU A 13 -3.56 -2.88 -14.59
CA GLU A 13 -4.39 -2.62 -15.74
C GLU A 13 -5.66 -1.87 -15.37
N ALA A 14 -6.29 -2.25 -14.26
CA ALA A 14 -7.46 -1.55 -13.75
C ALA A 14 -7.14 -0.13 -13.30
N LEU A 15 -5.93 0.12 -12.86
CA LEU A 15 -5.46 1.42 -12.38
C LEU A 15 -4.61 2.18 -13.40
N ALA A 16 -4.76 1.87 -14.68
CA ALA A 16 -3.94 2.48 -15.72
C ALA A 16 -4.16 3.99 -15.85
N ASN A 17 -5.32 4.48 -15.44
CA ASN A 17 -5.61 5.91 -15.42
C ASN A 17 -5.13 6.51 -14.08
N ASP A 18 -4.44 7.64 -14.13
CA ASP A 18 -3.84 8.24 -12.94
C ASP A 18 -4.81 9.01 -12.05
N THR A 19 -6.08 9.10 -12.42
CA THR A 19 -7.06 9.89 -11.67
C THR A 19 -7.25 9.41 -10.23
N TRP A 20 -7.04 8.12 -9.98
CA TRP A 20 -7.20 7.55 -8.64
C TRP A 20 -6.16 8.03 -7.64
N LYS A 21 -5.06 8.60 -8.10
CA LYS A 21 -3.98 9.06 -7.22
C LYS A 21 -4.27 10.38 -6.54
N ALA A 22 -5.13 11.20 -7.14
CA ALA A 22 -5.39 12.55 -6.62
C ALA A 22 -6.10 12.48 -5.26
N GLY A 23 -5.48 13.04 -4.23
CA GLY A 23 -6.03 13.05 -2.89
C GLY A 23 -5.93 11.73 -2.13
N LEU A 24 -5.30 10.72 -2.73
CA LEU A 24 -5.15 9.42 -2.08
C LEU A 24 -4.25 9.54 -0.86
N GLU A 25 -4.70 9.03 0.27
CA GLU A 25 -3.94 9.05 1.52
C GLU A 25 -3.39 7.68 1.89
N GLU A 26 -4.18 6.64 1.65
CA GLU A 26 -3.85 5.31 2.14
C GLU A 26 -4.48 4.25 1.26
N ILE A 27 -3.80 3.12 1.14
CA ILE A 27 -4.34 1.93 0.47
C ILE A 27 -4.28 0.79 1.47
N ARG A 28 -5.38 0.10 1.67
CA ARG A 28 -5.44 -1.06 2.55
C ARG A 28 -5.66 -2.32 1.75
N VAL A 29 -4.77 -3.28 1.95
CA VAL A 29 -4.79 -4.56 1.29
C VAL A 29 -4.96 -5.65 2.33
N ARG A 30 -6.04 -6.39 2.23
CA ARG A 30 -6.33 -7.48 3.17
C ARG A 30 -6.82 -8.68 2.39
N VAL A 31 -6.21 -9.85 2.63
CA VAL A 31 -6.62 -11.08 1.95
C VAL A 31 -8.10 -11.37 2.26
N GLY A 32 -8.87 -11.66 1.22
CA GLY A 32 -10.29 -11.95 1.34
C GLY A 32 -11.21 -10.73 1.43
N SER A 33 -10.63 -9.52 1.39
CA SER A 33 -11.39 -8.27 1.43
C SER A 33 -11.13 -7.44 0.19
N PRO A 34 -12.05 -6.56 -0.18
CA PRO A 34 -11.83 -5.67 -1.33
C PRO A 34 -10.63 -4.76 -1.13
N LEU A 35 -9.94 -4.46 -2.21
CA LEU A 35 -8.86 -3.48 -2.19
C LEU A 35 -9.47 -2.11 -1.89
N GLU A 36 -9.00 -1.49 -0.82
CA GLU A 36 -9.57 -0.26 -0.28
C GLU A 36 -8.62 0.93 -0.48
N PHE A 37 -9.18 2.03 -0.96
CA PHE A 37 -8.47 3.30 -1.15
C PHE A 37 -9.11 4.36 -0.28
N ILE A 38 -8.31 5.11 0.44
CA ILE A 38 -8.83 6.11 1.39
C ILE A 38 -8.46 7.51 0.93
N TYR A 39 -9.50 8.36 0.81
CA TYR A 39 -9.42 9.74 0.37
C TYR A 39 -10.10 10.63 1.43
N GLY A 40 -9.33 11.38 2.18
CA GLY A 40 -9.90 12.27 3.19
C GLY A 40 -10.77 11.56 4.22
N GLY A 41 -10.37 10.35 4.61
CA GLY A 41 -11.15 9.55 5.55
C GLY A 41 -12.29 8.75 4.93
N GLU A 42 -12.53 8.91 3.64
CA GLU A 42 -13.58 8.21 2.92
C GLU A 42 -12.99 7.00 2.20
N SER A 43 -13.63 5.83 2.36
CA SER A 43 -13.18 4.59 1.73
C SER A 43 -13.86 4.37 0.38
N ARG A 44 -13.06 3.97 -0.60
CA ARG A 44 -13.54 3.56 -1.91
C ARG A 44 -12.88 2.23 -2.27
N TYR A 45 -13.59 1.41 -3.03
CA TYR A 45 -13.13 0.06 -3.33
C TYR A 45 -12.94 -0.14 -4.82
N LEU A 46 -11.93 -0.95 -5.18
CA LEU A 46 -11.72 -1.34 -6.55
C LEU A 46 -12.86 -2.26 -6.97
N PRO A 47 -13.65 -1.92 -8.00
CA PRO A 47 -14.76 -2.77 -8.39
C PRO A 47 -14.28 -4.07 -9.05
N GLU A 48 -15.08 -5.12 -8.89
CA GLU A 48 -14.82 -6.41 -9.50
C GLU A 48 -15.34 -6.42 -10.93
N HIS A 49 -14.61 -5.80 -11.83
CA HIS A 49 -14.94 -5.86 -13.25
C HIS A 49 -13.67 -5.69 -14.08
N LYS A 50 -13.72 -6.11 -15.32
CA LYS A 50 -12.60 -5.96 -16.23
C LYS A 50 -12.64 -4.57 -16.86
N GLY A 51 -11.46 -3.98 -17.01
CA GLY A 51 -11.33 -2.68 -17.65
C GLY A 51 -10.69 -1.64 -16.74
N VAL A 52 -10.40 -0.49 -17.30
CA VAL A 52 -9.75 0.59 -16.61
C VAL A 52 -10.73 1.33 -15.71
N CYS A 53 -10.38 1.52 -14.45
CA CYS A 53 -11.13 2.36 -13.53
C CYS A 53 -10.64 3.79 -13.63
N ILE A 54 -11.56 4.73 -13.73
CA ILE A 54 -11.21 6.15 -13.66
C ILE A 54 -10.86 6.51 -12.22
N LEU A 55 -11.68 6.05 -11.30
CA LEU A 55 -11.43 6.14 -9.87
C LEU A 55 -11.90 4.83 -9.24
N PRO A 56 -11.29 4.39 -8.14
CA PRO A 56 -11.93 3.36 -7.34
C PRO A 56 -13.34 3.82 -7.08
N SER A 57 -14.30 3.06 -7.55
CA SER A 57 -15.67 3.55 -7.59
C SER A 57 -16.28 3.55 -6.20
N ALA A 58 -17.39 4.27 -6.07
CA ALA A 58 -18.18 4.26 -4.86
C ALA A 58 -18.98 2.96 -4.70
N CYS A 59 -18.58 1.88 -5.38
CA CYS A 59 -19.21 0.58 -5.14
C CYS A 59 -19.01 0.19 -3.69
N GLY A 60 -19.99 -0.47 -3.12
CA GLY A 60 -19.89 -0.90 -1.73
C GLY A 60 -18.84 -2.00 -1.55
N TYR A 61 -18.59 -2.32 -0.31
CA TYR A 61 -17.67 -3.38 0.07
C TYR A 61 -17.95 -4.69 -0.67
N GLU A 62 -19.22 -5.02 -0.86
CA GLU A 62 -19.62 -6.29 -1.48
C GLU A 62 -19.33 -6.37 -2.97
N CYS A 63 -19.25 -5.23 -3.64
CA CYS A 63 -18.98 -5.17 -5.07
C CYS A 63 -17.50 -5.09 -5.41
N GLY A 64 -16.64 -5.04 -4.41
CA GLY A 64 -15.22 -4.84 -4.61
C GLY A 64 -14.47 -6.11 -4.98
N TYR A 65 -13.37 -5.93 -5.68
CA TYR A 65 -12.46 -7.02 -6.00
C TYR A 65 -11.77 -7.51 -4.73
N ARG A 66 -11.94 -8.77 -4.40
CA ARG A 66 -11.34 -9.35 -3.19
C ARG A 66 -9.92 -9.81 -3.45
N MET A 67 -9.01 -9.31 -2.64
CA MET A 67 -7.59 -9.65 -2.76
C MET A 67 -7.37 -11.13 -2.42
N THR A 68 -6.60 -11.79 -3.26
CA THR A 68 -6.27 -13.21 -3.06
C THR A 68 -4.90 -13.33 -2.37
N PRO A 69 -4.59 -14.50 -1.76
CA PRO A 69 -3.25 -14.72 -1.23
C PRO A 69 -2.16 -14.58 -2.28
N GLU A 70 -2.44 -14.95 -3.53
CA GLU A 70 -1.48 -14.81 -4.63
C GLU A 70 -1.23 -13.36 -4.96
N ASP A 71 -2.28 -12.53 -4.95
CA ASP A 71 -2.14 -11.09 -5.16
C ASP A 71 -1.19 -10.49 -4.13
N LEU A 72 -1.39 -10.84 -2.87
CA LEU A 72 -0.57 -10.33 -1.79
C LEU A 72 0.88 -10.79 -1.92
N ARG A 73 1.08 -12.04 -2.32
CA ARG A 73 2.43 -12.59 -2.52
C ARG A 73 3.17 -11.84 -3.63
N GLU A 74 2.48 -11.56 -4.73
CA GLU A 74 3.06 -10.77 -5.81
C GLU A 74 3.42 -9.37 -5.35
N MET A 75 2.52 -8.74 -4.57
CA MET A 75 2.79 -7.42 -4.02
C MET A 75 4.02 -7.42 -3.13
N LEU A 76 4.17 -8.41 -2.29
CA LEU A 76 5.34 -8.51 -1.41
C LEU A 76 6.64 -8.64 -2.20
N ASN A 77 6.61 -9.36 -3.31
CA ASN A 77 7.79 -9.48 -4.17
C ASN A 77 8.14 -8.13 -4.80
N TYR A 78 7.15 -7.41 -5.32
CA TYR A 78 7.41 -6.09 -5.90
C TYR A 78 7.87 -5.10 -4.84
N ILE A 79 7.26 -5.12 -3.68
CA ILE A 79 7.61 -4.22 -2.58
C ILE A 79 9.06 -4.44 -2.15
N SER A 80 9.50 -5.68 -2.04
CA SER A 80 10.87 -5.98 -1.64
C SER A 80 11.88 -5.46 -2.66
N ASP A 81 11.54 -5.51 -3.96
CA ASP A 81 12.40 -4.98 -5.02
C ASP A 81 12.54 -3.46 -4.95
N TYR A 82 11.55 -2.76 -4.42
CA TYR A 82 11.54 -1.29 -4.34
C TYR A 82 11.86 -0.75 -2.95
N SER A 83 12.18 -1.62 -2.01
CA SER A 83 12.53 -1.19 -0.66
C SER A 83 13.84 -0.42 -0.65
N LEU A 84 13.88 0.69 0.09
CA LEU A 84 15.08 1.49 0.27
C LEU A 84 16.06 0.89 1.27
N TYR A 85 15.59 -0.03 2.10
CA TYR A 85 16.36 -0.62 3.18
C TYR A 85 16.31 -2.14 3.11
N ALA A 86 17.17 -2.78 3.88
CA ALA A 86 17.15 -4.24 3.98
C ALA A 86 15.79 -4.73 4.46
N TYR A 87 15.14 -5.52 3.63
CA TYR A 87 13.79 -6.00 3.89
C TYR A 87 13.63 -6.65 5.28
N SER A 88 14.59 -7.50 5.64
CA SER A 88 14.52 -8.22 6.91
C SER A 88 14.58 -7.31 8.14
N GLU A 89 15.28 -6.20 8.06
CA GLU A 89 15.38 -5.28 9.19
C GLU A 89 14.06 -4.55 9.43
N GLU A 90 13.44 -4.05 8.38
CA GLU A 90 12.19 -3.30 8.53
C GLU A 90 11.00 -4.22 8.84
N VAL A 91 10.99 -5.44 8.35
CA VAL A 91 9.92 -6.40 8.63
C VAL A 91 9.82 -6.67 10.14
N LYS A 92 10.93 -6.64 10.87
CA LYS A 92 10.90 -6.78 12.33
C LYS A 92 10.10 -5.68 13.00
N GLU A 93 10.11 -4.49 12.42
CA GLU A 93 9.38 -3.34 12.95
C GLU A 93 7.97 -3.25 12.41
N GLY A 94 7.62 -4.07 11.41
CA GLY A 94 6.28 -4.13 10.85
C GLY A 94 6.01 -3.13 9.74
N TYR A 95 7.02 -2.46 9.23
CA TYR A 95 6.83 -1.53 8.12
C TYR A 95 8.07 -1.47 7.22
N LEU A 96 7.85 -0.97 6.01
CA LEU A 96 8.89 -0.72 5.01
C LEU A 96 8.73 0.68 4.44
N THR A 97 9.84 1.27 4.02
CA THR A 97 9.83 2.49 3.22
C THR A 97 10.32 2.16 1.83
N ILE A 98 9.56 2.56 0.82
CA ILE A 98 9.91 2.32 -0.58
C ILE A 98 10.24 3.62 -1.28
N GLU A 99 10.77 3.53 -2.49
CA GLU A 99 11.08 4.70 -3.31
C GLU A 99 9.87 5.62 -3.43
N GLY A 100 10.09 6.92 -3.29
CA GLY A 100 9.02 7.91 -3.24
C GLY A 100 8.59 8.26 -1.83
N GLY A 101 9.14 7.57 -0.82
CA GLY A 101 8.87 7.86 0.58
C GLY A 101 7.60 7.23 1.13
N HIS A 102 6.92 6.41 0.36
CA HIS A 102 5.71 5.73 0.83
C HIS A 102 6.06 4.71 1.90
N ARG A 103 5.23 4.62 2.91
CA ARG A 103 5.42 3.69 4.01
C ARG A 103 4.40 2.56 3.95
N ILE A 104 4.89 1.34 4.09
CA ILE A 104 4.06 0.15 4.01
C ILE A 104 4.11 -0.57 5.34
N GLY A 105 2.99 -0.61 6.04
CA GLY A 105 2.82 -1.41 7.23
C GLY A 105 2.36 -2.80 6.86
N MET A 106 2.77 -3.79 7.64
CA MET A 106 2.44 -5.18 7.39
C MET A 106 1.95 -5.84 8.66
N ALA A 107 1.01 -6.77 8.53
CA ALA A 107 0.55 -7.59 9.64
C ALA A 107 0.49 -9.03 9.20
N GLY A 108 0.94 -9.90 10.08
CA GLY A 108 0.98 -11.32 9.84
C GLY A 108 1.43 -12.06 11.09
N GLN A 109 1.82 -13.31 10.91
CA GLN A 109 2.30 -14.11 12.01
C GLN A 109 3.75 -13.76 12.33
N VAL A 110 4.03 -13.51 13.60
CA VAL A 110 5.37 -13.19 14.07
C VAL A 110 6.23 -14.45 14.10
N VAL A 111 7.41 -14.39 13.51
CA VAL A 111 8.38 -15.47 13.57
C VAL A 111 9.39 -15.14 14.66
N LYS A 112 9.54 -16.06 15.61
CA LYS A 112 10.52 -15.93 16.70
C LYS A 112 11.59 -17.00 16.58
N LYS A 113 12.83 -16.61 16.84
CA LYS A 113 13.94 -17.54 16.91
C LYS A 113 14.77 -17.13 18.14
N ASP A 114 14.98 -18.12 19.03
CA ASP A 114 15.71 -17.90 20.29
C ASP A 114 15.13 -16.75 21.12
N GLY A 115 13.81 -16.65 21.16
CA GLY A 115 13.12 -15.62 21.93
C GLY A 115 13.10 -14.23 21.30
N LYS A 116 13.72 -14.08 20.13
CA LYS A 116 13.75 -12.80 19.41
C LYS A 116 12.87 -12.84 18.17
N VAL A 117 12.21 -11.71 17.88
CA VAL A 117 11.44 -11.58 16.65
C VAL A 117 12.42 -11.48 15.49
N THR A 118 12.33 -12.42 14.54
CA THR A 118 13.19 -12.44 13.36
C THR A 118 12.47 -11.96 12.10
N GLY A 119 11.14 -11.80 12.15
CA GLY A 119 10.37 -11.31 11.03
C GLY A 119 8.91 -11.66 11.14
N LEU A 120 8.22 -11.55 10.02
CA LEU A 120 6.81 -11.91 9.89
C LEU A 120 6.66 -12.98 8.84
N SER A 121 5.73 -13.92 9.07
CA SER A 121 5.33 -14.89 8.06
C SER A 121 3.82 -14.82 7.87
N HIS A 122 3.32 -15.42 6.79
CA HIS A 122 1.89 -15.44 6.50
C HIS A 122 1.28 -14.05 6.60
N ILE A 123 1.89 -13.08 5.91
CA ILE A 123 1.38 -11.72 5.89
C ILE A 123 0.02 -11.71 5.23
N THR A 124 -0.99 -11.16 5.90
CA THR A 124 -2.36 -11.13 5.42
C THR A 124 -2.90 -9.72 5.24
N PHE A 125 -2.12 -8.72 5.65
CA PHE A 125 -2.54 -7.33 5.61
C PHE A 125 -1.37 -6.42 5.25
N LEU A 126 -1.64 -5.48 4.34
CA LEU A 126 -0.71 -4.40 4.02
C LEU A 126 -1.45 -3.07 4.11
N ASN A 127 -0.76 -2.07 4.65
CA ASN A 127 -1.27 -0.72 4.71
C ASN A 127 -0.24 0.19 4.05
N VAL A 128 -0.62 0.80 2.94
CA VAL A 128 0.28 1.69 2.21
C VAL A 128 -0.10 3.12 2.50
N ARG A 129 0.76 3.86 3.15
CA ARG A 129 0.58 5.28 3.39
C ARG A 129 1.30 6.08 2.33
N ILE A 130 0.55 6.91 1.63
CA ILE A 130 1.06 7.67 0.50
C ILE A 130 1.78 8.90 1.01
N ALA A 131 3.03 9.07 0.58
CA ALA A 131 3.77 10.29 0.84
C ALA A 131 3.34 11.36 -0.14
N HIS A 132 3.03 12.54 0.37
CA HIS A 132 2.67 13.69 -0.45
C HIS A 132 3.76 14.72 -0.41
N GLU A 133 4.20 15.16 -1.58
CA GLU A 133 5.10 16.28 -1.68
C GLU A 133 4.28 17.55 -1.51
N LYS A 134 4.62 18.33 -0.51
CA LYS A 134 3.92 19.60 -0.24
C LYS A 134 4.77 20.75 -0.71
N ARG A 135 4.23 21.53 -1.63
CA ARG A 135 4.88 22.74 -2.09
C ARG A 135 5.00 23.72 -0.93
N GLY A 136 6.13 24.38 -0.83
CA GLY A 136 6.41 25.27 0.28
C GLY A 136 7.17 24.60 1.41
N CYS A 137 7.30 23.28 1.37
CA CYS A 137 8.09 22.54 2.34
C CYS A 137 9.58 22.56 2.01
N GLU A 138 9.95 22.99 0.81
CA GLU A 138 11.33 23.12 0.35
C GLU A 138 12.16 24.04 1.22
N ILE A 139 11.53 24.87 2.00
CA ILE A 139 12.22 25.79 2.91
C ILE A 139 12.53 25.09 4.24
N GLY A 140 12.18 23.85 4.40
CA GLY A 140 12.56 23.06 5.57
C GLY A 140 11.83 23.40 6.86
N ARG A 141 10.62 23.87 6.77
CA ARG A 141 9.82 24.19 7.95
C ARG A 141 9.40 22.93 8.69
N ALA A 142 9.51 22.96 10.01
CA ALA A 142 9.15 21.82 10.83
C ALA A 142 7.69 21.38 10.66
N SER A 143 6.78 22.32 10.51
CA SER A 143 5.37 22.03 10.31
C SER A 143 5.10 21.19 9.04
N CYS A 144 5.90 21.41 8.01
CA CYS A 144 5.79 20.62 6.79
C CYS A 144 6.26 19.19 7.00
N ARG A 145 7.30 18.99 7.81
CA ARG A 145 7.81 17.66 8.11
C ARG A 145 6.80 16.83 8.87
N GLU A 146 6.12 17.44 9.82
CA GLU A 146 5.11 16.76 10.62
C GLU A 146 3.94 16.29 9.78
N ARG A 147 3.59 17.05 8.75
CA ARG A 147 2.47 16.69 7.87
C ARG A 147 2.80 15.58 6.89
N VAL A 148 4.07 15.37 6.61
CA VAL A 148 4.49 14.32 5.68
C VAL A 148 4.47 12.94 6.34
N LEU A 149 4.51 12.91 7.65
CA LEU A 149 4.39 11.68 8.40
C LEU A 149 2.92 11.19 8.48
#